data_a5b2edc23ed6229b0509e0e422d96a5b
#
_entry.id   a5b2edc23ed6229b0509e0e422d96a5b
#
_cell.length_a   1.000
_cell.length_b   1.000
_cell.length_c   1.000
_cell.angle_alpha   90.00
_cell.angle_beta   90.00
_cell.angle_gamma   90.00
#
_symmetry.space_group_name_H-M   'P 1'
#
loop_
_entity.id
_entity.type
_entity.pdbx_description
1 polymer ?
#
loop_
_entity_poly.entity_id
_entity_poly.type
_entity_poly.pdbx_seq_one_letter_code
_entity_poly.pdbx_strand_id
1 'polypeptide(L)'
;MRLHKVRSLVLLGVAGVVALGLVSPAAAAPARSGGGTGNPAAVRPVLRGIDLESATIPDLQRAMSSRRLSSVQLTGFYLRRIRALNPELHAVIATNPDALRIASASDKLRRKGVVRSPLEGIPVLLKDNIDTRDRQPTTAGSLALLRSKPARDAFLVSRLRAAGAVIVGKANLSEWANFRGFNSSSGWSAVGGQTNNPYVLDRNPCGSSSGSGVGASANLATVAIGTETDGSIVCPAGQGGVVGIKPTLGLVSRSGVVPISAEQDTAGPMAKHVVDAALTLGVLRGVDPRDPATASSAPYLGADYLRQLSPGALRGQRIGLWLAGTGVENVPAVARVMTETTAALTRLGATVVPADLPYLDRIGEPEFAALLVEFKHDINAYLAARPGPHPGDLAGLIAFNRRLAEIELRYFGQEIFEQAQATSGDLTDPAYREQRRTATSLARRSIDETMARLDLDAIVAPTNGPAWLTRLPGGDTFDEFVSSSTPPAVSGYPAITVPAGFAGEFPIGVSFIGSRYQEAKLLPLAYAFERGTQERRPPRFLPTLPG
;
A
#
# COMPACT_ATOMS: atom_id res chain seq x y z
N MET A 1 1.27 83.22 -11.97
CA MET A 1 -0.06 83.84 -11.77
C MET A 1 -1.11 82.73 -11.60
N ARG A 2 -1.78 82.79 -10.45
CA ARG A 2 -2.89 81.96 -9.97
C ARG A 2 -2.64 80.48 -9.56
N LEU A 3 -2.58 80.34 -8.21
CA LEU A 3 -2.89 79.17 -7.39
C LEU A 3 -4.29 78.67 -7.66
N HIS A 4 -4.49 77.36 -7.71
CA HIS A 4 -5.76 76.76 -7.26
C HIS A 4 -5.49 75.50 -6.43
N LYS A 5 -6.10 75.52 -5.24
CA LYS A 5 -6.14 74.50 -4.19
C LYS A 5 -6.79 73.21 -4.70
N VAL A 6 -6.23 72.07 -4.35
CA VAL A 6 -6.92 70.80 -4.43
C VAL A 6 -7.08 70.22 -3.02
N ARG A 7 -8.29 69.93 -2.66
CA ARG A 7 -8.77 69.41 -1.39
C ARG A 7 -8.31 67.95 -1.20
N SER A 8 -7.79 67.66 -0.02
CA SER A 8 -7.59 66.30 0.48
C SER A 8 -8.91 65.59 0.66
N LEU A 9 -9.07 64.40 0.07
CA LEU A 9 -10.13 63.43 0.36
C LEU A 9 -9.48 62.31 1.18
N VAL A 10 -9.87 62.20 2.46
CA VAL A 10 -9.53 61.11 3.35
C VAL A 10 -10.42 59.95 3.02
N LEU A 11 -9.88 58.84 2.48
CA LEU A 11 -10.55 57.56 2.41
C LEU A 11 -10.18 56.73 3.65
N LEU A 12 -11.17 56.50 4.50
CA LEU A 12 -11.11 55.53 5.58
C LEU A 12 -11.07 54.14 4.95
N GLY A 13 -9.91 53.46 5.05
CA GLY A 13 -9.78 52.04 4.78
C GLY A 13 -10.26 51.22 5.99
N VAL A 14 -11.34 50.48 5.81
CA VAL A 14 -11.81 49.48 6.79
C VAL A 14 -10.83 48.29 6.74
N ALA A 15 -10.00 48.16 7.76
CA ALA A 15 -9.17 47.00 7.98
C ALA A 15 -10.07 45.86 8.53
N GLY A 16 -10.41 44.92 7.67
CA GLY A 16 -11.05 43.67 8.10
C GLY A 16 -10.02 42.77 8.79
N VAL A 17 -10.07 42.75 10.11
CA VAL A 17 -9.29 41.80 10.92
C VAL A 17 -9.92 40.41 10.73
N VAL A 18 -9.28 39.52 9.95
CA VAL A 18 -9.59 38.10 9.94
C VAL A 18 -8.99 37.50 11.21
N ALA A 19 -9.84 37.28 12.21
CA ALA A 19 -9.47 36.53 13.41
C ALA A 19 -9.21 35.07 13.03
N LEU A 20 -7.94 34.67 12.94
CA LEU A 20 -7.54 33.28 13.02
C LEU A 20 -7.82 32.79 14.43
N GLY A 21 -8.87 32.00 14.57
CA GLY A 21 -9.16 31.28 15.80
C GLY A 21 -8.05 30.27 16.09
N LEU A 22 -7.11 30.64 16.95
CA LEU A 22 -6.18 29.72 17.58
C LEU A 22 -7.01 28.78 18.47
N VAL A 23 -7.19 27.53 18.03
CA VAL A 23 -7.68 26.46 18.89
C VAL A 23 -6.55 26.14 19.87
N SER A 24 -6.65 26.65 21.09
CA SER A 24 -5.78 26.26 22.20
C SER A 24 -5.96 24.76 22.47
N PRO A 25 -4.87 24.00 22.71
CA PRO A 25 -5.01 22.63 23.17
C PRO A 25 -5.68 22.66 24.57
N ALA A 26 -6.82 21.99 24.68
CA ALA A 26 -7.50 21.82 25.95
C ALA A 26 -6.55 21.11 26.94
N ALA A 27 -6.31 21.74 28.08
CA ALA A 27 -5.56 21.15 29.17
C ALA A 27 -6.21 19.81 29.56
N ALA A 28 -5.44 18.75 29.52
CA ALA A 28 -5.87 17.43 29.97
C ALA A 28 -6.17 17.47 31.48
N ALA A 29 -7.39 17.14 31.85
CA ALA A 29 -7.76 16.89 33.23
C ALA A 29 -7.00 15.67 33.76
N PRO A 30 -6.58 15.61 35.03
CA PRO A 30 -5.83 14.50 35.58
C PRO A 30 -6.67 13.21 35.53
N ALA A 31 -6.08 12.18 34.91
CA ALA A 31 -6.66 10.84 34.83
C ALA A 31 -6.86 10.28 36.26
N ARG A 32 -8.08 9.83 36.55
CA ARG A 32 -8.35 9.04 37.74
C ARG A 32 -7.62 7.70 37.61
N SER A 33 -6.66 7.46 38.51
CA SER A 33 -6.02 6.18 38.72
C SER A 33 -7.03 5.18 39.33
N GLY A 34 -7.35 4.15 38.57
CA GLY A 34 -8.19 3.06 39.09
C GLY A 34 -8.48 2.01 38.04
N GLY A 35 -7.79 0.87 38.09
CA GLY A 35 -8.16 -0.35 37.37
C GLY A 35 -7.16 -0.78 36.27
N GLY A 36 -6.56 -1.93 36.45
CA GLY A 36 -5.62 -2.69 35.63
C GLY A 36 -5.39 -2.24 34.18
N THR A 37 -4.25 -1.66 33.91
CA THR A 37 -3.78 -1.30 32.56
C THR A 37 -3.27 -2.54 31.85
N GLY A 38 -4.15 -3.43 31.42
CA GLY A 38 -3.83 -4.38 30.36
C GLY A 38 -3.66 -3.57 29.06
N ASN A 39 -2.49 -3.69 28.43
CA ASN A 39 -2.26 -3.09 27.11
C ASN A 39 -3.41 -3.49 26.17
N PRO A 40 -4.26 -2.56 25.66
CA PRO A 40 -5.38 -2.91 24.79
C PRO A 40 -4.94 -3.61 23.50
N ALA A 41 -3.65 -3.48 23.13
CA ALA A 41 -3.04 -4.19 22.03
C ALA A 41 -2.86 -5.70 22.27
N ALA A 42 -2.75 -6.14 23.53
CA ALA A 42 -2.58 -7.55 23.91
C ALA A 42 -3.89 -8.38 23.81
N VAL A 43 -5.06 -7.73 23.66
CA VAL A 43 -6.34 -8.44 23.56
C VAL A 43 -6.49 -9.04 22.17
N ARG A 44 -6.58 -10.38 22.10
CA ARG A 44 -6.89 -11.10 20.85
C ARG A 44 -8.14 -10.50 20.19
N PRO A 45 -8.13 -10.31 18.85
CA PRO A 45 -9.26 -9.71 18.14
C PRO A 45 -10.41 -10.72 17.98
N VAL A 46 -11.11 -11.02 19.08
CA VAL A 46 -12.26 -11.94 19.07
C VAL A 46 -13.57 -11.17 19.03
N LEU A 47 -14.44 -11.51 18.10
CA LEU A 47 -15.77 -10.93 17.95
C LEU A 47 -16.83 -12.03 17.91
N ARG A 48 -17.73 -12.08 18.92
CA ARG A 48 -18.80 -13.10 19.03
C ARG A 48 -18.29 -14.54 18.89
N GLY A 49 -17.14 -14.84 19.50
CA GLY A 49 -16.51 -16.15 19.45
C GLY A 49 -15.75 -16.45 18.14
N ILE A 50 -15.66 -15.48 17.22
CA ILE A 50 -14.86 -15.57 15.99
C ILE A 50 -13.52 -14.93 16.26
N ASP A 51 -12.43 -15.67 16.15
CA ASP A 51 -11.08 -15.14 16.17
C ASP A 51 -10.77 -14.46 14.82
N LEU A 52 -10.78 -13.12 14.80
CA LEU A 52 -10.53 -12.35 13.58
C LEU A 52 -9.06 -12.38 13.15
N GLU A 53 -8.15 -12.92 13.96
CA GLU A 53 -6.76 -13.15 13.56
C GLU A 53 -6.67 -14.25 12.50
N SER A 54 -7.40 -15.33 12.69
CA SER A 54 -7.40 -16.51 11.81
C SER A 54 -8.57 -16.57 10.84
N ALA A 55 -9.64 -15.78 11.07
CA ALA A 55 -10.83 -15.82 10.24
C ALA A 55 -10.58 -15.24 8.85
N THR A 56 -10.92 -16.01 7.83
CA THR A 56 -10.90 -15.60 6.43
C THR A 56 -12.21 -14.92 6.00
N ILE A 57 -12.23 -14.24 4.86
CA ILE A 57 -13.47 -13.68 4.28
C ILE A 57 -14.53 -14.77 4.10
N PRO A 58 -14.24 -15.98 3.57
CA PRO A 58 -15.20 -17.08 3.54
C PRO A 58 -15.78 -17.43 4.92
N ASP A 59 -14.98 -17.41 5.99
CA ASP A 59 -15.46 -17.66 7.36
C ASP A 59 -16.42 -16.56 7.84
N LEU A 60 -16.05 -15.30 7.60
CA LEU A 60 -16.90 -14.16 7.92
C LEU A 60 -18.22 -14.20 7.14
N GLN A 61 -18.18 -14.55 5.86
CA GLN A 61 -19.39 -14.72 5.04
C GLN A 61 -20.30 -15.85 5.58
N ARG A 62 -19.72 -16.99 5.97
CA ARG A 62 -20.49 -18.06 6.62
C ARG A 62 -21.13 -17.61 7.94
N ALA A 63 -20.38 -16.86 8.75
CA ALA A 63 -20.90 -16.31 10.01
C ALA A 63 -22.02 -15.29 9.78
N MET A 64 -21.92 -14.44 8.75
CA MET A 64 -22.97 -13.49 8.38
C MET A 64 -24.21 -14.21 7.81
N SER A 65 -24.03 -15.23 6.98
CA SER A 65 -25.13 -16.00 6.41
C SER A 65 -25.91 -16.77 7.48
N SER A 66 -25.23 -17.30 8.49
CA SER A 66 -25.85 -17.95 9.65
C SER A 66 -26.34 -16.96 10.73
N ARG A 67 -26.27 -15.64 10.48
CA ARG A 67 -26.66 -14.58 11.41
C ARG A 67 -25.90 -14.55 12.75
N ARG A 68 -24.78 -15.26 12.87
CA ARG A 68 -23.88 -15.18 14.05
C ARG A 68 -23.12 -13.87 14.09
N LEU A 69 -22.91 -13.25 12.94
CA LEU A 69 -22.23 -11.97 12.75
C LEU A 69 -23.07 -11.06 11.86
N SER A 70 -22.95 -9.73 12.00
CA SER A 70 -23.46 -8.78 11.02
C SER A 70 -22.32 -7.87 10.52
N SER A 71 -22.50 -7.26 9.33
CA SER A 71 -21.58 -6.27 8.79
C SER A 71 -21.42 -5.08 9.73
N VAL A 72 -22.52 -4.61 10.37
CA VAL A 72 -22.49 -3.53 11.38
C VAL A 72 -21.61 -3.92 12.57
N GLN A 73 -21.71 -5.16 13.07
CA GLN A 73 -20.90 -5.62 14.20
C GLN A 73 -19.41 -5.69 13.83
N LEU A 74 -19.09 -6.23 12.66
CA LEU A 74 -17.72 -6.34 12.16
C LEU A 74 -17.11 -4.95 11.91
N THR A 75 -17.82 -4.07 11.22
CA THR A 75 -17.39 -2.68 10.95
C THR A 75 -17.20 -1.90 12.26
N GLY A 76 -18.16 -2.03 13.20
CA GLY A 76 -18.07 -1.40 14.51
C GLY A 76 -16.88 -1.90 15.33
N PHE A 77 -16.54 -3.19 15.23
CA PHE A 77 -15.34 -3.73 15.87
C PHE A 77 -14.07 -3.03 15.32
N TYR A 78 -13.89 -2.96 14.02
CA TYR A 78 -12.70 -2.33 13.42
C TYR A 78 -12.62 -0.83 13.73
N LEU A 79 -13.73 -0.10 13.67
CA LEU A 79 -13.73 1.32 14.04
C LEU A 79 -13.33 1.55 15.50
N ARG A 80 -13.76 0.70 16.43
CA ARG A 80 -13.30 0.76 17.83
C ARG A 80 -11.83 0.42 17.97
N ARG A 81 -11.36 -0.60 17.24
CA ARG A 81 -9.95 -1.01 17.27
C ARG A 81 -9.04 0.06 16.66
N ILE A 82 -9.45 0.72 15.56
CA ILE A 82 -8.76 1.90 15.02
C ILE A 82 -8.65 2.97 16.11
N ARG A 83 -9.75 3.32 16.76
CA ARG A 83 -9.74 4.34 17.83
C ARG A 83 -8.79 3.99 18.97
N ALA A 84 -8.70 2.71 19.33
CA ALA A 84 -7.86 2.26 20.44
C ALA A 84 -6.36 2.21 20.10
N LEU A 85 -6.00 1.75 18.88
CA LEU A 85 -4.61 1.46 18.51
C LEU A 85 -3.95 2.55 17.64
N ASN A 86 -4.76 3.34 16.92
CA ASN A 86 -4.20 4.32 15.98
C ASN A 86 -3.43 5.47 16.64
N PRO A 87 -3.67 5.88 17.90
CA PRO A 87 -2.81 6.85 18.59
C PRO A 87 -1.34 6.41 18.69
N GLU A 88 -1.05 5.11 18.72
CA GLU A 88 0.31 4.56 18.73
C GLU A 88 0.78 4.15 17.32
N LEU A 89 -0.14 3.66 16.48
CA LEU A 89 0.21 3.12 15.17
C LEU A 89 0.27 4.15 14.05
N HIS A 90 -0.51 5.23 14.13
CA HIS A 90 -0.65 6.23 13.06
C HIS A 90 -0.92 5.61 11.66
N ALA A 91 -1.62 4.47 11.63
CA ALA A 91 -1.87 3.70 10.42
C ALA A 91 -3.07 4.21 9.61
N VAL A 92 -3.96 5.00 10.22
CA VAL A 92 -5.21 5.47 9.62
C VAL A 92 -5.29 6.99 9.72
N ILE A 93 -5.33 7.67 8.58
CA ILE A 93 -5.47 9.15 8.49
C ILE A 93 -6.91 9.58 8.82
N ALA A 94 -7.90 8.86 8.26
CA ALA A 94 -9.30 9.20 8.42
C ALA A 94 -10.18 7.94 8.45
N THR A 95 -11.18 7.93 9.31
CA THR A 95 -12.24 6.91 9.28
C THR A 95 -13.43 7.41 8.46
N ASN A 96 -14.11 6.49 7.78
CA ASN A 96 -15.30 6.83 6.99
C ASN A 96 -16.50 7.07 7.92
N PRO A 97 -17.03 8.29 7.98
CA PRO A 97 -18.18 8.60 8.84
C PRO A 97 -19.47 7.87 8.42
N ASP A 98 -19.53 7.36 7.20
CA ASP A 98 -20.66 6.60 6.65
C ASP A 98 -20.52 5.07 6.78
N ALA A 99 -19.39 4.56 7.31
CA ALA A 99 -19.09 3.12 7.32
C ALA A 99 -20.21 2.27 7.96
N LEU A 100 -20.71 2.68 9.12
CA LEU A 100 -21.80 1.94 9.81
C LEU A 100 -23.13 2.01 9.05
N ARG A 101 -23.42 3.12 8.38
CA ARG A 101 -24.62 3.24 7.54
C ARG A 101 -24.54 2.32 6.32
N ILE A 102 -23.37 2.23 5.69
CA ILE A 102 -23.09 1.33 4.55
C ILE A 102 -23.19 -0.13 5.01
N ALA A 103 -22.60 -0.47 6.15
CA ALA A 103 -22.68 -1.81 6.73
C ALA A 103 -24.13 -2.20 7.05
N SER A 104 -24.94 -1.28 7.58
CA SER A 104 -26.36 -1.50 7.83
C SER A 104 -27.15 -1.76 6.54
N ALA A 105 -26.81 -1.07 5.45
CA ALA A 105 -27.43 -1.31 4.14
C ALA A 105 -27.09 -2.71 3.63
N SER A 106 -25.84 -3.16 3.78
CA SER A 106 -25.41 -4.52 3.45
C SER A 106 -26.20 -5.57 4.26
N ASP A 107 -26.33 -5.40 5.58
CA ASP A 107 -27.13 -6.29 6.42
C ASP A 107 -28.60 -6.34 5.99
N LYS A 108 -29.18 -5.21 5.53
CA LYS A 108 -30.56 -5.16 4.99
C LYS A 108 -30.69 -5.96 3.68
N LEU A 109 -29.71 -5.86 2.78
CA LEU A 109 -29.70 -6.64 1.52
C LEU A 109 -29.60 -8.13 1.83
N ARG A 110 -28.68 -8.52 2.73
CA ARG A 110 -28.50 -9.93 3.13
C ARG A 110 -29.76 -10.53 3.73
N ARG A 111 -30.53 -9.79 4.56
CA ARG A 111 -31.83 -10.27 5.07
C ARG A 111 -32.85 -10.53 3.97
N LYS A 112 -32.74 -9.85 2.83
CA LYS A 112 -33.56 -10.08 1.61
C LYS A 112 -32.99 -11.20 0.71
N GLY A 113 -31.95 -11.92 1.15
CA GLY A 113 -31.28 -12.96 0.37
C GLY A 113 -30.29 -12.43 -0.68
N VAL A 114 -29.98 -11.13 -0.69
CA VAL A 114 -29.08 -10.53 -1.67
C VAL A 114 -27.67 -10.42 -1.10
N VAL A 115 -26.72 -11.09 -1.75
CA VAL A 115 -25.27 -11.01 -1.50
C VAL A 115 -24.61 -10.76 -2.86
N ARG A 116 -24.08 -9.53 -3.06
CA ARG A 116 -23.57 -9.08 -4.37
C ARG A 116 -22.27 -9.78 -4.77
N SER A 117 -21.43 -10.05 -3.79
CA SER A 117 -20.14 -10.72 -3.98
C SER A 117 -19.61 -11.27 -2.65
N PRO A 118 -18.50 -12.01 -2.66
CA PRO A 118 -17.82 -12.40 -1.42
C PRO A 118 -17.34 -11.22 -0.55
N LEU A 119 -17.23 -10.00 -1.09
CA LEU A 119 -16.91 -8.79 -0.30
C LEU A 119 -18.15 -8.08 0.27
N GLU A 120 -19.36 -8.60 0.10
CA GLU A 120 -20.58 -7.99 0.65
C GLU A 120 -20.50 -7.82 2.16
N GLY A 121 -20.48 -6.57 2.62
CA GLY A 121 -20.41 -6.22 4.04
C GLY A 121 -19.03 -6.38 4.69
N ILE A 122 -17.98 -6.64 3.91
CA ILE A 122 -16.60 -6.79 4.40
C ILE A 122 -15.92 -5.42 4.51
N PRO A 123 -15.34 -5.08 5.68
CA PRO A 123 -14.59 -3.84 5.89
C PRO A 123 -13.26 -3.82 5.16
N VAL A 124 -13.02 -2.75 4.37
CA VAL A 124 -11.81 -2.54 3.57
C VAL A 124 -11.21 -1.17 3.91
N LEU A 125 -9.88 -1.12 4.10
CA LEU A 125 -9.09 0.10 4.32
C LEU A 125 -8.38 0.47 3.01
N LEU A 126 -8.39 1.74 2.60
CA LEU A 126 -7.76 2.21 1.36
C LEU A 126 -6.55 3.10 1.66
N LYS A 127 -5.44 2.91 0.97
CA LYS A 127 -4.31 3.86 1.00
C LYS A 127 -4.79 5.26 0.60
N ASP A 128 -4.27 6.30 1.25
CA ASP A 128 -4.80 7.67 1.09
C ASP A 128 -4.36 8.37 -0.21
N ASN A 129 -3.74 7.66 -1.12
CA ASN A 129 -3.55 8.09 -2.50
C ASN A 129 -4.61 7.51 -3.49
N ILE A 130 -5.63 6.81 -2.99
CA ILE A 130 -6.72 6.23 -3.80
C ILE A 130 -7.96 7.09 -3.64
N ASP A 131 -8.45 7.65 -4.72
CA ASP A 131 -9.58 8.59 -4.75
C ASP A 131 -10.88 7.95 -4.29
N THR A 132 -11.58 8.66 -3.38
CA THR A 132 -12.95 8.35 -2.99
C THR A 132 -13.84 9.59 -3.08
N ARG A 133 -14.97 9.47 -3.77
CA ARG A 133 -15.99 10.53 -3.83
C ARG A 133 -16.96 10.39 -2.66
N ASP A 134 -16.47 10.65 -1.47
CA ASP A 134 -17.27 10.65 -0.23
C ASP A 134 -16.77 11.73 0.75
N ARG A 135 -17.03 11.56 2.05
CA ARG A 135 -16.65 12.55 3.06
C ARG A 135 -15.21 12.41 3.53
N GLN A 136 -14.47 11.39 3.07
CA GLN A 136 -13.08 11.19 3.42
C GLN A 136 -12.16 12.04 2.50
N PRO A 137 -11.00 12.48 2.99
CA PRO A 137 -9.98 13.09 2.15
C PRO A 137 -9.30 12.04 1.25
N THR A 138 -8.60 12.51 0.23
CA THR A 138 -7.53 11.79 -0.48
C THR A 138 -6.38 12.78 -0.64
N THR A 139 -5.31 12.57 0.12
CA THR A 139 -4.28 13.60 0.31
C THR A 139 -2.90 13.20 -0.19
N ALA A 140 -2.67 11.93 -0.53
CA ALA A 140 -1.32 11.39 -0.71
C ALA A 140 -0.38 11.70 0.48
N GLY A 141 -0.96 11.94 1.68
CA GLY A 141 -0.26 12.30 2.90
C GLY A 141 0.09 13.78 3.05
N SER A 142 -0.14 14.62 2.04
CA SER A 142 0.26 16.04 2.03
C SER A 142 -0.92 16.97 2.34
N LEU A 143 -0.63 18.06 3.04
CA LEU A 143 -1.58 19.15 3.28
C LEU A 143 -2.03 19.84 1.98
N ALA A 144 -1.24 19.71 0.92
CA ALA A 144 -1.55 20.31 -0.39
C ALA A 144 -2.90 19.86 -0.95
N LEU A 145 -3.31 18.62 -0.69
CA LEU A 145 -4.57 18.06 -1.18
C LEU A 145 -5.68 17.99 -0.12
N LEU A 146 -5.40 18.34 1.13
CA LEU A 146 -6.33 18.15 2.26
C LEU A 146 -7.68 18.88 2.08
N ARG A 147 -7.67 20.04 1.40
CA ARG A 147 -8.85 20.90 1.21
C ARG A 147 -9.58 20.63 -0.11
N SER A 148 -9.04 19.78 -0.98
CA SER A 148 -9.64 19.38 -2.25
C SER A 148 -10.25 17.99 -2.15
N LYS A 149 -11.25 17.69 -2.97
CA LYS A 149 -11.89 16.37 -3.01
C LYS A 149 -11.89 15.81 -4.43
N PRO A 150 -11.70 14.50 -4.60
CA PRO A 150 -11.82 13.89 -5.92
C PRO A 150 -13.20 14.10 -6.56
N ALA A 151 -13.23 14.33 -7.87
CA ALA A 151 -14.48 14.46 -8.62
C ALA A 151 -15.29 13.16 -8.68
N ARG A 152 -14.59 12.01 -8.57
CA ARG A 152 -15.16 10.66 -8.67
C ARG A 152 -14.37 9.66 -7.83
N ASP A 153 -14.95 8.50 -7.61
CA ASP A 153 -14.21 7.34 -7.08
C ASP A 153 -13.14 6.87 -8.09
N ALA A 154 -12.01 6.38 -7.60
CA ALA A 154 -11.12 5.55 -8.38
C ALA A 154 -11.90 4.35 -8.97
N PHE A 155 -11.47 3.83 -10.12
CA PHE A 155 -12.17 2.69 -10.72
C PHE A 155 -12.24 1.50 -9.75
N LEU A 156 -11.12 1.17 -9.11
CA LEU A 156 -11.06 0.08 -8.12
C LEU A 156 -12.02 0.31 -6.92
N VAL A 157 -12.22 1.57 -6.51
CA VAL A 157 -13.18 1.91 -5.44
C VAL A 157 -14.62 1.70 -5.91
N SER A 158 -14.93 2.09 -7.16
CA SER A 158 -16.23 1.81 -7.78
C SER A 158 -16.52 0.30 -7.82
N ARG A 159 -15.50 -0.52 -8.14
CA ARG A 159 -15.58 -1.99 -8.12
C ARG A 159 -15.85 -2.52 -6.71
N LEU A 160 -15.11 -2.06 -5.70
CA LEU A 160 -15.32 -2.44 -4.30
C LEU A 160 -16.73 -2.09 -3.81
N ARG A 161 -17.23 -0.88 -4.11
CA ARG A 161 -18.59 -0.46 -3.73
C ARG A 161 -19.65 -1.30 -4.43
N ALA A 162 -19.49 -1.58 -5.72
CA ALA A 162 -20.39 -2.46 -6.48
C ALA A 162 -20.41 -3.88 -5.90
N ALA A 163 -19.27 -4.38 -5.44
CA ALA A 163 -19.14 -5.66 -4.77
C ALA A 163 -19.70 -5.69 -3.33
N GLY A 164 -20.05 -4.54 -2.77
CA GLY A 164 -20.64 -4.43 -1.45
C GLY A 164 -19.65 -4.26 -0.29
N ALA A 165 -18.38 -4.01 -0.58
CA ALA A 165 -17.39 -3.74 0.44
C ALA A 165 -17.72 -2.47 1.24
N VAL A 166 -17.37 -2.46 2.53
CA VAL A 166 -17.52 -1.31 3.42
C VAL A 166 -16.17 -0.62 3.55
N ILE A 167 -15.99 0.52 2.88
CA ILE A 167 -14.77 1.32 3.04
C ILE A 167 -14.78 1.95 4.44
N VAL A 168 -13.84 1.53 5.31
CA VAL A 168 -13.81 1.95 6.71
C VAL A 168 -12.94 3.17 6.96
N GLY A 169 -12.01 3.48 6.06
CA GLY A 169 -11.11 4.61 6.25
C GLY A 169 -10.03 4.73 5.18
N LYS A 170 -9.16 5.72 5.39
CA LYS A 170 -7.96 5.98 4.60
C LYS A 170 -6.72 5.65 5.41
N ALA A 171 -5.90 4.76 4.89
CA ALA A 171 -4.63 4.36 5.49
C ALA A 171 -3.56 5.42 5.25
N ASN A 172 -2.74 5.67 6.26
CA ASN A 172 -1.54 6.49 6.14
C ASN A 172 -0.54 5.85 5.16
N LEU A 173 0.37 6.65 4.65
CA LEU A 173 1.34 6.25 3.65
C LEU A 173 2.62 7.08 3.82
N SER A 174 3.69 6.66 3.21
CA SER A 174 4.81 7.57 2.98
C SER A 174 4.34 8.67 2.05
N GLU A 175 4.55 9.92 2.42
CA GLU A 175 4.05 11.07 1.69
C GLU A 175 4.47 11.04 0.21
N TRP A 176 3.52 11.29 -0.70
CA TRP A 176 3.71 11.17 -2.15
C TRP A 176 4.34 9.83 -2.57
N ALA A 177 4.01 8.76 -1.85
CA ALA A 177 4.49 7.40 -2.09
C ALA A 177 6.03 7.27 -2.11
N ASN A 178 6.75 8.00 -1.26
CA ASN A 178 8.21 8.11 -1.17
C ASN A 178 8.87 8.88 -2.35
N PHE A 179 8.12 9.49 -3.26
CA PHE A 179 8.67 10.11 -4.47
C PHE A 179 8.85 11.63 -4.34
N ARG A 180 8.98 12.18 -3.10
CA ARG A 180 9.23 13.62 -2.87
C ARG A 180 10.71 13.95 -2.72
N GLY A 181 11.44 13.22 -1.91
CA GLY A 181 12.86 13.48 -1.58
C GLY A 181 13.61 12.20 -1.26
N PHE A 182 14.92 12.20 -1.44
CA PHE A 182 15.78 11.00 -1.27
C PHE A 182 15.81 10.47 0.16
N ASN A 183 15.72 11.37 1.16
CA ASN A 183 15.75 11.00 2.57
C ASN A 183 14.35 10.88 3.17
N SER A 184 13.36 10.48 2.37
CA SER A 184 12.01 10.26 2.89
C SER A 184 12.00 9.13 3.91
N SER A 185 11.22 9.30 4.98
CA SER A 185 10.95 8.22 5.93
C SER A 185 9.69 7.47 5.53
N SER A 186 9.81 6.16 5.31
CA SER A 186 8.66 5.31 5.01
C SER A 186 7.64 5.38 6.15
N GLY A 187 6.38 5.57 5.78
CA GLY A 187 5.27 5.70 6.73
C GLY A 187 5.07 7.09 7.32
N TRP A 188 5.94 8.07 7.05
CA TRP A 188 5.70 9.45 7.46
C TRP A 188 4.90 10.23 6.42
N SER A 189 3.95 11.04 6.90
CA SER A 189 3.25 12.03 6.10
C SER A 189 2.89 13.25 6.93
N ALA A 190 2.80 14.44 6.30
CA ALA A 190 2.43 15.68 6.99
C ALA A 190 1.00 15.60 7.59
N VAL A 191 0.10 14.85 6.96
CA VAL A 191 -1.29 14.70 7.44
C VAL A 191 -1.42 13.63 8.53
N GLY A 192 -0.70 12.51 8.43
CA GLY A 192 -0.88 11.33 9.29
C GLY A 192 0.21 11.12 10.35
N GLY A 193 1.32 11.85 10.29
CA GLY A 193 2.51 11.57 11.09
C GLY A 193 3.21 10.27 10.69
N GLN A 194 4.02 9.71 11.57
CA GLN A 194 4.79 8.49 11.33
C GLN A 194 3.96 7.25 11.67
N THR A 195 3.73 6.39 10.70
CA THR A 195 3.20 5.04 10.93
C THR A 195 4.25 4.17 11.58
N ASN A 196 3.91 3.48 12.65
CA ASN A 196 4.79 2.61 13.42
C ASN A 196 4.56 1.14 13.09
N ASN A 197 5.63 0.33 13.13
CA ASN A 197 5.55 -1.11 12.91
C ASN A 197 4.77 -1.79 14.06
N PRO A 198 3.77 -2.64 13.78
CA PRO A 198 2.94 -3.22 14.84
C PRO A 198 3.63 -4.33 15.64
N TYR A 199 4.73 -4.89 15.16
CA TYR A 199 5.53 -5.85 15.94
C TYR A 199 6.37 -5.15 16.98
N VAL A 200 7.08 -4.06 16.58
CA VAL A 200 7.92 -3.24 17.45
C VAL A 200 7.71 -1.77 17.08
N LEU A 201 7.14 -0.99 17.98
CA LEU A 201 6.60 0.35 17.69
C LEU A 201 7.64 1.41 17.33
N ASP A 202 8.89 1.26 17.74
CA ASP A 202 9.98 2.16 17.37
C ASP A 202 10.62 1.84 16.01
N ARG A 203 10.08 0.85 15.30
CA ARG A 203 10.59 0.40 14.00
C ARG A 203 9.73 0.90 12.84
N ASN A 204 10.40 0.99 11.69
CA ASN A 204 9.76 1.42 10.46
C ASN A 204 8.90 0.27 9.87
N PRO A 205 7.67 0.54 9.41
CA PRO A 205 6.81 -0.47 8.79
C PRO A 205 7.10 -0.71 7.31
N CYS A 206 8.15 -0.12 6.73
CA CYS A 206 8.36 0.04 5.30
C CYS A 206 7.22 0.85 4.64
N GLY A 207 7.36 1.15 3.36
CA GLY A 207 6.39 1.94 2.59
C GLY A 207 6.43 1.64 1.09
N SER A 208 5.68 2.38 0.38
CA SER A 208 4.85 3.52 0.79
C SER A 208 3.45 3.15 1.31
N SER A 209 2.96 1.90 1.17
CA SER A 209 1.65 1.48 1.70
C SER A 209 1.71 1.10 3.19
N SER A 210 2.39 1.91 4.00
CA SER A 210 2.70 1.65 5.41
C SER A 210 1.46 1.40 6.26
N GLY A 211 0.51 2.34 6.25
CA GLY A 211 -0.73 2.19 7.00
C GLY A 211 -1.63 1.07 6.48
N SER A 212 -1.54 0.70 5.18
CA SER A 212 -2.26 -0.45 4.64
C SER A 212 -1.69 -1.76 5.18
N GLY A 213 -0.36 -1.93 5.19
CA GLY A 213 0.33 -3.09 5.77
C GLY A 213 0.04 -3.24 7.26
N VAL A 214 0.25 -2.15 8.03
CA VAL A 214 -0.05 -2.10 9.46
C VAL A 214 -1.53 -2.34 9.74
N GLY A 215 -2.42 -1.76 8.94
CA GLY A 215 -3.87 -1.91 9.07
C GLY A 215 -4.35 -3.36 8.90
N ALA A 216 -3.81 -4.09 7.92
CA ALA A 216 -4.07 -5.51 7.74
C ALA A 216 -3.45 -6.34 8.87
N SER A 217 -2.19 -6.06 9.24
CA SER A 217 -1.44 -6.77 10.28
C SER A 217 -2.07 -6.64 11.67
N ALA A 218 -2.42 -5.42 12.07
CA ALA A 218 -2.97 -5.10 13.38
C ALA A 218 -4.50 -5.31 13.50
N ASN A 219 -5.14 -5.92 12.48
CA ASN A 219 -6.60 -6.09 12.46
C ASN A 219 -7.38 -4.76 12.58
N LEU A 220 -7.02 -3.74 11.80
CA LEU A 220 -7.77 -2.49 11.68
C LEU A 220 -8.82 -2.56 10.55
N ALA A 221 -8.71 -3.54 9.67
CA ALA A 221 -9.67 -3.91 8.64
C ALA A 221 -9.51 -5.40 8.30
N THR A 222 -10.47 -5.98 7.57
CA THR A 222 -10.33 -7.36 7.06
C THR A 222 -9.27 -7.43 5.95
N VAL A 223 -9.28 -6.43 5.06
CA VAL A 223 -8.34 -6.27 3.93
C VAL A 223 -7.98 -4.79 3.83
N ALA A 224 -6.75 -4.50 3.42
CA ALA A 224 -6.33 -3.19 3.00
C ALA A 224 -5.93 -3.18 1.51
N ILE A 225 -6.03 -2.01 0.87
CA ILE A 225 -5.56 -1.80 -0.50
C ILE A 225 -4.36 -0.87 -0.45
N GLY A 226 -3.25 -1.31 -1.02
CA GLY A 226 -2.04 -0.54 -1.25
C GLY A 226 -1.87 -0.15 -2.71
N THR A 227 -0.81 0.61 -2.98
CA THR A 227 -0.32 0.89 -4.33
C THR A 227 1.18 0.68 -4.39
N GLU A 228 1.69 0.30 -5.54
CA GLU A 228 3.11 0.07 -5.74
C GLU A 228 3.59 0.60 -7.08
N THR A 229 4.68 1.33 -7.03
CA THR A 229 5.51 1.66 -8.18
C THR A 229 6.73 0.73 -8.19
N ASP A 230 7.46 0.62 -7.05
CA ASP A 230 8.47 -0.41 -6.76
C ASP A 230 8.48 -0.70 -5.26
N GLY A 231 8.16 -1.93 -4.86
CA GLY A 231 8.20 -2.43 -3.49
C GLY A 231 7.07 -1.96 -2.56
N SER A 232 6.28 -0.97 -2.95
CA SER A 232 5.37 -0.26 -2.04
C SER A 232 4.11 -1.04 -1.58
N ILE A 233 3.87 -2.25 -2.06
CA ILE A 233 2.92 -3.24 -1.51
C ILE A 233 3.68 -4.35 -0.82
N VAL A 234 4.65 -4.94 -1.55
CA VAL A 234 5.29 -6.18 -1.08
C VAL A 234 6.15 -5.93 0.17
N CYS A 235 6.92 -4.82 0.24
CA CYS A 235 7.74 -4.51 1.40
C CYS A 235 6.90 -4.26 2.67
N PRO A 236 5.92 -3.33 2.72
CA PRO A 236 5.12 -3.14 3.93
C PRO A 236 4.22 -4.36 4.25
N ALA A 237 3.88 -5.21 3.27
CA ALA A 237 3.23 -6.49 3.55
C ALA A 237 4.18 -7.47 4.24
N GLY A 238 5.42 -7.62 3.75
CA GLY A 238 6.45 -8.44 4.38
C GLY A 238 6.76 -7.98 5.80
N GLN A 239 7.02 -6.69 6.00
CA GLN A 239 7.26 -6.08 7.31
C GLN A 239 6.06 -6.17 8.26
N GLY A 240 4.84 -6.20 7.71
CA GLY A 240 3.60 -6.41 8.44
C GLY A 240 3.28 -7.88 8.70
N GLY A 241 4.06 -8.83 8.18
CA GLY A 241 3.78 -10.25 8.29
C GLY A 241 2.43 -10.63 7.66
N VAL A 242 2.07 -10.02 6.53
CA VAL A 242 0.83 -10.26 5.79
C VAL A 242 1.10 -10.58 4.33
N VAL A 243 0.10 -11.08 3.65
CA VAL A 243 0.11 -11.29 2.19
C VAL A 243 -0.08 -9.96 1.48
N GLY A 244 0.76 -9.67 0.49
CA GLY A 244 0.62 -8.54 -0.41
C GLY A 244 0.66 -9.00 -1.86
N ILE A 245 -0.23 -8.50 -2.70
CA ILE A 245 -0.23 -8.80 -4.13
C ILE A 245 0.03 -7.52 -4.91
N LYS A 246 1.17 -7.45 -5.58
CA LYS A 246 1.41 -6.52 -6.67
C LYS A 246 0.98 -7.22 -7.96
N PRO A 247 -0.16 -6.85 -8.56
CA PRO A 247 -0.62 -7.52 -9.77
C PRO A 247 0.18 -7.07 -11.00
N THR A 248 -0.06 -7.75 -12.10
CA THR A 248 0.40 -7.31 -13.42
C THR A 248 -0.10 -5.91 -13.73
N LEU A 249 0.76 -5.05 -14.27
CA LEU A 249 0.42 -3.71 -14.73
C LEU A 249 -0.79 -3.76 -15.70
N GLY A 250 -1.84 -2.99 -15.37
CA GLY A 250 -3.08 -2.97 -16.12
C GLY A 250 -4.10 -4.04 -15.75
N LEU A 251 -3.81 -4.98 -14.83
CA LEU A 251 -4.85 -5.89 -14.31
C LEU A 251 -5.84 -5.15 -13.41
N VAL A 252 -5.37 -4.20 -12.63
CA VAL A 252 -6.15 -3.26 -11.82
C VAL A 252 -5.94 -1.86 -12.37
N SER A 253 -7.04 -1.12 -12.61
CA SER A 253 -6.97 0.24 -13.13
C SER A 253 -6.34 1.20 -12.12
N ARG A 254 -5.53 2.13 -12.64
CA ARG A 254 -4.90 3.24 -11.90
C ARG A 254 -5.71 4.53 -11.95
N SER A 255 -6.84 4.57 -12.67
CA SER A 255 -7.70 5.77 -12.74
C SER A 255 -8.18 6.17 -11.35
N GLY A 256 -7.78 7.37 -10.91
CA GLY A 256 -8.08 7.90 -9.58
C GLY A 256 -7.12 7.41 -8.50
N VAL A 257 -5.94 6.94 -8.88
CA VAL A 257 -4.78 6.79 -7.98
C VAL A 257 -3.87 7.99 -8.21
N VAL A 258 -3.42 8.65 -7.13
CA VAL A 258 -2.41 9.73 -7.23
C VAL A 258 -1.12 9.12 -7.78
N PRO A 259 -0.65 9.57 -8.95
CA PRO A 259 0.37 8.86 -9.71
C PRO A 259 1.80 9.13 -9.24
N ILE A 260 2.69 8.16 -9.50
CA ILE A 260 4.10 8.38 -9.77
C ILE A 260 4.35 8.17 -11.27
N SER A 261 3.92 7.03 -11.82
CA SER A 261 4.18 6.63 -13.20
C SER A 261 3.03 5.79 -13.76
N ALA A 262 2.45 6.21 -14.88
CA ALA A 262 1.48 5.40 -15.61
C ALA A 262 2.10 4.13 -16.24
N GLU A 263 3.42 4.04 -16.36
CA GLU A 263 4.13 2.89 -16.93
C GLU A 263 4.48 1.82 -15.88
N GLN A 264 4.28 2.10 -14.58
CA GLN A 264 4.75 1.21 -13.51
C GLN A 264 3.76 1.06 -12.34
N ASP A 265 2.96 2.09 -12.02
CA ASP A 265 2.03 2.06 -10.88
C ASP A 265 0.99 0.96 -10.99
N THR A 266 0.71 0.32 -9.86
CA THR A 266 -0.40 -0.62 -9.72
C THR A 266 -1.02 -0.53 -8.33
N ALA A 267 -2.23 -1.07 -8.17
CA ALA A 267 -2.90 -1.18 -6.88
C ALA A 267 -3.21 -2.65 -6.58
N GLY A 268 -3.07 -3.05 -5.32
CA GLY A 268 -3.31 -4.43 -4.95
C GLY A 268 -3.69 -4.62 -3.49
N PRO A 269 -4.23 -5.81 -3.15
CA PRO A 269 -4.69 -6.14 -1.82
C PRO A 269 -3.54 -6.55 -0.89
N MET A 270 -3.71 -6.19 0.39
CA MET A 270 -2.90 -6.64 1.52
C MET A 270 -3.83 -7.28 2.55
N ALA A 271 -3.60 -8.54 2.90
CA ALA A 271 -4.48 -9.31 3.77
C ALA A 271 -3.69 -10.33 4.60
N LYS A 272 -4.29 -10.87 5.65
CA LYS A 272 -3.63 -11.88 6.49
C LYS A 272 -3.49 -13.24 5.81
N HIS A 273 -4.35 -13.52 4.81
CA HIS A 273 -4.42 -14.80 4.13
C HIS A 273 -4.44 -14.65 2.60
N VAL A 274 -3.79 -15.58 1.91
CA VAL A 274 -3.77 -15.61 0.43
C VAL A 274 -5.19 -15.69 -0.14
N VAL A 275 -6.09 -16.44 0.49
CA VAL A 275 -7.49 -16.56 0.04
C VAL A 275 -8.20 -15.20 0.02
N ASP A 276 -7.97 -14.36 1.02
CA ASP A 276 -8.61 -13.04 1.14
C ASP A 276 -8.02 -12.04 0.13
N ALA A 277 -6.70 -12.09 -0.07
CA ALA A 277 -6.02 -11.29 -1.07
C ALA A 277 -6.45 -11.68 -2.50
N ALA A 278 -6.51 -12.98 -2.81
CA ALA A 278 -6.96 -13.51 -4.10
C ALA A 278 -8.40 -13.12 -4.43
N LEU A 279 -9.29 -13.26 -3.44
CA LEU A 279 -10.70 -12.87 -3.54
C LEU A 279 -10.84 -11.37 -3.81
N THR A 280 -10.07 -10.56 -3.09
CA THR A 280 -10.09 -9.11 -3.25
C THR A 280 -9.53 -8.69 -4.61
N LEU A 281 -8.42 -9.27 -5.06
CA LEU A 281 -7.89 -9.04 -6.41
C LEU A 281 -8.92 -9.36 -7.49
N GLY A 282 -9.67 -10.44 -7.33
CA GLY A 282 -10.76 -10.82 -8.23
C GLY A 282 -11.84 -9.73 -8.38
N VAL A 283 -12.08 -8.94 -7.33
CA VAL A 283 -13.01 -7.81 -7.35
C VAL A 283 -12.38 -6.55 -7.97
N LEU A 284 -11.10 -6.27 -7.67
CA LEU A 284 -10.42 -5.04 -8.10
C LEU A 284 -10.21 -4.98 -9.62
N ARG A 285 -9.91 -6.13 -10.26
CA ARG A 285 -9.56 -6.22 -11.68
C ARG A 285 -10.71 -5.84 -12.60
N GLY A 286 -10.38 -5.31 -13.79
CA GLY A 286 -11.36 -4.96 -14.81
C GLY A 286 -10.83 -4.00 -15.85
N VAL A 287 -11.45 -4.00 -17.04
CA VAL A 287 -11.15 -3.02 -18.09
C VAL A 287 -11.78 -1.68 -17.72
N ASP A 288 -10.97 -0.64 -17.69
CA ASP A 288 -11.39 0.76 -17.50
C ASP A 288 -11.02 1.58 -18.74
N PRO A 289 -12.00 2.16 -19.48
CA PRO A 289 -11.70 2.98 -20.64
C PRO A 289 -10.82 4.21 -20.35
N ARG A 290 -10.71 4.63 -19.09
CA ARG A 290 -9.87 5.76 -18.65
C ARG A 290 -8.43 5.36 -18.37
N ASP A 291 -8.14 4.06 -18.33
CA ASP A 291 -6.80 3.51 -18.15
C ASP A 291 -6.52 2.50 -19.27
N PRO A 292 -5.92 2.96 -20.39
CA PRO A 292 -5.71 2.13 -21.58
C PRO A 292 -4.89 0.86 -21.32
N ALA A 293 -4.02 0.84 -20.30
CA ALA A 293 -3.24 -0.35 -19.95
C ALA A 293 -4.14 -1.54 -19.56
N THR A 294 -5.34 -1.27 -19.07
CA THR A 294 -6.28 -2.32 -18.66
C THR A 294 -6.86 -3.12 -19.82
N ALA A 295 -6.83 -2.60 -21.05
CA ALA A 295 -7.35 -3.30 -22.22
C ALA A 295 -6.65 -4.65 -22.44
N SER A 296 -5.34 -4.72 -22.19
CA SER A 296 -4.55 -5.95 -22.33
C SER A 296 -4.88 -7.02 -21.29
N SER A 297 -5.60 -6.69 -20.22
CA SER A 297 -6.02 -7.63 -19.18
C SER A 297 -7.30 -8.41 -19.53
N ALA A 298 -8.05 -7.97 -20.55
CA ALA A 298 -9.37 -8.54 -20.88
C ALA A 298 -9.39 -10.07 -21.00
N PRO A 299 -8.41 -10.76 -21.63
CA PRO A 299 -8.39 -12.21 -21.74
C PRO A 299 -8.24 -12.93 -20.38
N TYR A 300 -7.72 -12.26 -19.36
CA TYR A 300 -7.38 -12.82 -18.05
C TYR A 300 -8.45 -12.56 -16.98
N LEU A 301 -9.49 -11.80 -17.30
CA LEU A 301 -10.56 -11.45 -16.34
C LEU A 301 -11.48 -12.62 -16.02
N GLY A 302 -11.50 -13.68 -16.83
CA GLY A 302 -12.32 -14.88 -16.60
C GLY A 302 -11.75 -15.85 -15.55
N ALA A 303 -10.51 -15.69 -15.08
CA ALA A 303 -9.89 -16.60 -14.13
C ALA A 303 -10.64 -16.58 -12.78
N ASP A 304 -11.01 -17.77 -12.27
CA ASP A 304 -11.54 -17.92 -10.91
C ASP A 304 -10.37 -18.27 -9.97
N TYR A 305 -9.80 -17.25 -9.34
CA TYR A 305 -8.65 -17.42 -8.46
C TYR A 305 -8.94 -18.35 -7.28
N LEU A 306 -10.16 -18.35 -6.74
CA LEU A 306 -10.49 -19.18 -5.58
C LEU A 306 -10.56 -20.66 -5.93
N ARG A 307 -11.13 -21.00 -7.09
CA ARG A 307 -11.25 -22.42 -7.53
C ARG A 307 -9.89 -23.07 -7.79
N GLN A 308 -8.86 -22.26 -8.05
CA GLN A 308 -7.51 -22.76 -8.32
C GLN A 308 -6.69 -22.97 -7.03
N LEU A 309 -7.09 -22.40 -5.90
CA LEU A 309 -6.36 -22.53 -4.64
C LEU A 309 -6.39 -23.98 -4.15
N SER A 310 -5.21 -24.59 -4.05
CA SER A 310 -5.04 -25.97 -3.58
C SER A 310 -3.83 -26.08 -2.67
N PRO A 311 -3.94 -26.74 -1.50
CA PRO A 311 -2.77 -26.99 -0.64
C PRO A 311 -1.68 -27.84 -1.31
N GLY A 312 -2.02 -28.58 -2.36
CA GLY A 312 -1.09 -29.42 -3.11
C GLY A 312 -0.50 -28.77 -4.36
N ALA A 313 -0.71 -27.47 -4.59
CA ALA A 313 -0.32 -26.79 -5.83
C ALA A 313 1.21 -26.72 -6.08
N LEU A 314 2.03 -26.90 -5.05
CA LEU A 314 3.50 -26.94 -5.18
C LEU A 314 4.04 -28.29 -5.67
N ARG A 315 3.22 -29.35 -5.67
CA ARG A 315 3.69 -30.69 -6.11
C ARG A 315 4.05 -30.70 -7.59
N GLY A 316 5.29 -31.14 -7.88
CA GLY A 316 5.80 -31.24 -9.23
C GLY A 316 6.17 -29.90 -9.86
N GLN A 317 6.02 -28.78 -9.14
CA GLN A 317 6.42 -27.47 -9.65
C GLN A 317 7.92 -27.27 -9.55
N ARG A 318 8.49 -26.55 -10.51
CA ARG A 318 9.91 -26.20 -10.56
C ARG A 318 10.08 -24.74 -10.21
N ILE A 319 10.70 -24.48 -9.05
CA ILE A 319 10.82 -23.14 -8.45
C ILE A 319 12.27 -22.66 -8.50
N GLY A 320 12.50 -21.50 -9.11
CA GLY A 320 13.79 -20.83 -9.09
C GLY A 320 14.00 -20.07 -7.79
N LEU A 321 15.06 -20.35 -7.06
CA LEU A 321 15.45 -19.61 -5.87
C LEU A 321 16.42 -18.49 -6.27
N TRP A 322 15.96 -17.25 -6.22
CA TRP A 322 16.75 -16.07 -6.52
C TRP A 322 17.21 -15.38 -5.23
N LEU A 323 18.51 -15.37 -4.97
CA LEU A 323 19.13 -14.75 -3.79
C LEU A 323 20.16 -13.68 -4.18
N ALA A 324 20.96 -13.93 -5.22
CA ALA A 324 22.05 -13.04 -5.61
C ALA A 324 21.56 -11.62 -5.97
N GLY A 325 22.16 -10.60 -5.36
CA GLY A 325 21.81 -9.20 -5.58
C GLY A 325 20.54 -8.73 -4.87
N THR A 326 19.92 -9.57 -4.03
CA THR A 326 18.78 -9.16 -3.17
C THR A 326 19.22 -8.50 -1.86
N GLY A 327 20.50 -8.58 -1.49
CA GLY A 327 21.06 -8.13 -0.22
C GLY A 327 21.01 -9.20 0.88
N VAL A 328 20.43 -10.37 0.62
CA VAL A 328 20.31 -11.46 1.61
C VAL A 328 21.66 -11.96 2.10
N GLU A 329 22.70 -11.87 1.28
CA GLU A 329 24.09 -12.23 1.60
C GLU A 329 24.67 -11.43 2.77
N ASN A 330 24.14 -10.24 3.02
CA ASN A 330 24.57 -9.35 4.10
C ASN A 330 23.72 -9.50 5.38
N VAL A 331 22.63 -10.29 5.34
CA VAL A 331 21.66 -10.40 6.44
C VAL A 331 21.46 -11.88 6.83
N PRO A 332 22.34 -12.46 7.68
CA PRO A 332 22.31 -13.90 8.02
C PRO A 332 20.97 -14.40 8.56
N ALA A 333 20.22 -13.54 9.25
CA ALA A 333 18.89 -13.89 9.76
C ALA A 333 17.88 -14.12 8.63
N VAL A 334 17.94 -13.35 7.54
CA VAL A 334 17.09 -13.54 6.35
C VAL A 334 17.59 -14.74 5.54
N ALA A 335 18.90 -14.94 5.40
CA ALA A 335 19.47 -16.12 4.74
C ALA A 335 19.00 -17.43 5.38
N ARG A 336 18.90 -17.47 6.72
CA ARG A 336 18.32 -18.61 7.44
C ARG A 336 16.85 -18.83 7.07
N VAL A 337 16.02 -17.78 7.07
CA VAL A 337 14.60 -17.86 6.66
C VAL A 337 14.49 -18.40 5.23
N MET A 338 15.39 -17.99 4.31
CA MET A 338 15.38 -18.50 2.95
C MET A 338 15.82 -19.97 2.84
N THR A 339 16.72 -20.43 3.72
CA THR A 339 17.05 -21.85 3.84
C THR A 339 15.84 -22.67 4.31
N GLU A 340 15.14 -22.20 5.36
CA GLU A 340 13.91 -22.80 5.88
C GLU A 340 12.79 -22.80 4.83
N THR A 341 12.65 -21.71 4.08
CA THR A 341 11.73 -21.58 2.93
C THR A 341 12.01 -22.61 1.84
N THR A 342 13.28 -22.80 1.48
CA THR A 342 13.71 -23.81 0.50
C THR A 342 13.34 -25.23 0.95
N ALA A 343 13.64 -25.54 2.22
CA ALA A 343 13.25 -26.84 2.80
C ALA A 343 11.73 -27.04 2.82
N ALA A 344 10.96 -25.98 3.11
CA ALA A 344 9.49 -26.03 3.10
C ALA A 344 8.93 -26.26 1.70
N LEU A 345 9.40 -25.54 0.68
CA LEU A 345 9.00 -25.74 -0.73
C LEU A 345 9.28 -27.17 -1.18
N THR A 346 10.47 -27.70 -0.86
CA THR A 346 10.85 -29.09 -1.20
C THR A 346 9.95 -30.10 -0.48
N ARG A 347 9.68 -29.92 0.80
CA ARG A 347 8.75 -30.77 1.59
C ARG A 347 7.32 -30.74 1.02
N LEU A 348 6.89 -29.61 0.47
CA LEU A 348 5.59 -29.45 -0.18
C LEU A 348 5.55 -30.02 -1.60
N GLY A 349 6.65 -30.58 -2.10
CA GLY A 349 6.75 -31.34 -3.35
C GLY A 349 7.27 -30.54 -4.54
N ALA A 350 7.81 -29.34 -4.34
CA ALA A 350 8.46 -28.58 -5.39
C ALA A 350 9.91 -29.02 -5.60
N THR A 351 10.41 -28.89 -6.83
CA THR A 351 11.84 -28.95 -7.16
C THR A 351 12.40 -27.53 -7.11
N VAL A 352 13.27 -27.24 -6.14
CA VAL A 352 13.89 -25.92 -6.01
C VAL A 352 15.28 -25.92 -6.63
N VAL A 353 15.55 -24.96 -7.52
CA VAL A 353 16.83 -24.79 -8.21
C VAL A 353 17.35 -23.36 -8.04
N PRO A 354 18.68 -23.15 -7.93
CA PRO A 354 19.24 -21.80 -7.95
C PRO A 354 18.86 -21.06 -9.23
N ALA A 355 18.54 -19.77 -9.10
CA ALA A 355 18.16 -18.92 -10.23
C ALA A 355 18.77 -17.53 -10.03
N ASP A 356 19.61 -17.11 -10.95
CA ASP A 356 20.15 -15.76 -10.98
C ASP A 356 19.44 -14.96 -12.07
N LEU A 357 19.02 -13.75 -11.74
CA LEU A 357 18.44 -12.81 -12.68
C LEU A 357 19.56 -11.97 -13.31
N PRO A 358 19.69 -11.97 -14.64
CA PRO A 358 20.66 -11.10 -15.32
C PRO A 358 20.19 -9.64 -15.35
N TYR A 359 21.10 -8.72 -15.63
CA TYR A 359 20.86 -7.30 -15.92
C TYR A 359 20.41 -6.42 -14.76
N LEU A 360 20.38 -6.90 -13.51
CA LEU A 360 19.85 -6.17 -12.36
C LEU A 360 20.53 -4.82 -12.14
N ASP A 361 21.86 -4.77 -12.31
CA ASP A 361 22.71 -3.59 -12.18
C ASP A 361 22.46 -2.51 -13.24
N ARG A 362 21.67 -2.83 -14.28
CA ARG A 362 21.42 -1.96 -15.44
C ARG A 362 19.97 -1.44 -15.50
N ILE A 363 19.14 -1.78 -14.53
CA ILE A 363 17.72 -1.42 -14.53
C ILE A 363 17.50 -0.07 -13.84
N GLY A 364 18.10 0.16 -12.68
CA GLY A 364 17.71 1.25 -11.78
C GLY A 364 17.99 2.66 -12.30
N GLU A 365 19.12 2.90 -12.96
CA GLU A 365 19.44 4.23 -13.50
C GLU A 365 18.46 4.66 -14.60
N PRO A 366 18.22 3.85 -15.68
CA PRO A 366 17.23 4.21 -16.68
C PRO A 366 15.79 4.24 -16.15
N GLU A 367 15.46 3.42 -15.16
CA GLU A 367 14.16 3.49 -14.48
C GLU A 367 13.96 4.85 -13.81
N PHE A 368 14.90 5.26 -12.95
CA PHE A 368 14.77 6.52 -12.21
C PHE A 368 14.71 7.73 -13.14
N ALA A 369 15.54 7.74 -14.20
CA ALA A 369 15.49 8.79 -15.22
C ALA A 369 14.13 8.89 -15.91
N ALA A 370 13.52 7.74 -16.23
CA ALA A 370 12.17 7.71 -16.81
C ALA A 370 11.09 8.15 -15.81
N LEU A 371 11.16 7.68 -14.56
CA LEU A 371 10.21 8.06 -13.51
C LEU A 371 10.14 9.57 -13.27
N LEU A 372 11.25 10.29 -13.37
CA LEU A 372 11.27 11.76 -13.21
C LEU A 372 10.42 12.45 -14.28
N VAL A 373 10.50 12.02 -15.54
CA VAL A 373 9.72 12.58 -16.67
C VAL A 373 8.23 12.23 -16.51
N GLU A 374 7.95 10.96 -16.21
CA GLU A 374 6.61 10.42 -16.03
C GLU A 374 5.90 11.08 -14.84
N PHE A 375 6.58 11.23 -13.72
CA PHE A 375 6.02 11.88 -12.54
C PHE A 375 5.55 13.30 -12.85
N LYS A 376 6.40 14.13 -13.49
CA LYS A 376 5.98 15.48 -13.87
C LYS A 376 4.76 15.48 -14.79
N HIS A 377 4.76 14.61 -15.80
CA HIS A 377 3.64 14.48 -16.72
C HIS A 377 2.35 14.08 -16.00
N ASP A 378 2.41 12.99 -15.24
CA ASP A 378 1.23 12.34 -14.66
C ASP A 378 0.65 13.13 -13.49
N ILE A 379 1.51 13.67 -12.61
CA ILE A 379 1.03 14.49 -11.48
C ILE A 379 0.40 15.80 -11.94
N ASN A 380 0.94 16.43 -12.99
CA ASN A 380 0.35 17.64 -13.58
C ASN A 380 -1.03 17.33 -14.15
N ALA A 381 -1.19 16.21 -14.88
CA ALA A 381 -2.47 15.78 -15.42
C ALA A 381 -3.48 15.45 -14.31
N TYR A 382 -3.05 14.77 -13.24
CA TYR A 382 -3.89 14.46 -12.09
C TYR A 382 -4.38 15.72 -11.37
N LEU A 383 -3.48 16.67 -11.10
CA LEU A 383 -3.81 17.93 -10.42
C LEU A 383 -4.74 18.79 -11.29
N ALA A 384 -4.47 18.93 -12.59
CA ALA A 384 -5.33 19.67 -13.50
C ALA A 384 -6.78 19.12 -13.57
N ALA A 385 -6.95 17.82 -13.37
CA ALA A 385 -8.28 17.17 -13.38
C ALA A 385 -8.99 17.20 -12.01
N ARG A 386 -8.30 17.61 -10.95
CA ARG A 386 -8.83 17.58 -9.58
C ARG A 386 -9.56 18.89 -9.26
N PRO A 387 -10.81 18.88 -8.74
CA PRO A 387 -11.51 20.09 -8.36
C PRO A 387 -11.10 20.57 -6.95
N GLY A 388 -11.37 21.85 -6.69
CA GLY A 388 -11.18 22.49 -5.39
C GLY A 388 -9.82 23.16 -5.22
N PRO A 389 -9.55 23.73 -4.04
CA PRO A 389 -8.32 24.48 -3.79
C PRO A 389 -7.13 23.53 -3.52
N HIS A 390 -6.16 23.51 -4.43
CA HIS A 390 -4.89 22.79 -4.37
C HIS A 390 -3.91 23.42 -5.37
N PRO A 391 -2.59 23.14 -5.30
CA PRO A 391 -1.64 23.47 -6.35
C PRO A 391 -2.06 22.82 -7.69
N GLY A 392 -1.94 23.57 -8.79
CA GLY A 392 -2.41 23.12 -10.11
C GLY A 392 -1.43 22.22 -10.85
N ASP A 393 -0.16 22.18 -10.44
CA ASP A 393 0.91 21.43 -11.07
C ASP A 393 2.07 21.15 -10.07
N LEU A 394 3.12 20.48 -10.52
CA LEU A 394 4.29 20.13 -9.73
C LEU A 394 5.05 21.39 -9.24
N ALA A 395 5.15 22.42 -10.07
CA ALA A 395 5.77 23.70 -9.64
C ALA A 395 5.01 24.32 -8.48
N GLY A 396 3.70 24.31 -8.55
CA GLY A 396 2.81 24.74 -7.48
C GLY A 396 2.93 23.89 -6.21
N LEU A 397 3.11 22.57 -6.32
CA LEU A 397 3.39 21.69 -5.17
C LEU A 397 4.72 22.05 -4.49
N ILE A 398 5.79 22.22 -5.28
CA ILE A 398 7.09 22.64 -4.77
C ILE A 398 6.98 23.98 -4.02
N ALA A 399 6.27 24.95 -4.60
CA ALA A 399 6.06 26.25 -3.98
C ALA A 399 5.18 26.14 -2.71
N PHE A 400 4.20 25.26 -2.69
CA PHE A 400 3.37 24.97 -1.52
C PHE A 400 4.20 24.40 -0.37
N ASN A 401 5.03 23.41 -0.62
CA ASN A 401 5.90 22.78 0.37
C ASN A 401 6.88 23.79 0.98
N ARG A 402 7.49 24.68 0.14
CA ARG A 402 8.36 25.75 0.61
C ARG A 402 7.64 26.74 1.52
N ARG A 403 6.37 27.09 1.23
CA ARG A 403 5.58 27.98 2.11
C ARG A 403 5.24 27.35 3.45
N LEU A 404 5.10 26.04 3.50
CA LEU A 404 4.77 25.29 4.71
C LEU A 404 5.93 24.40 5.17
N ALA A 405 7.18 24.87 4.97
CA ALA A 405 8.39 24.09 5.20
C ALA A 405 8.48 23.52 6.62
N GLU A 406 8.02 24.27 7.62
CA GLU A 406 7.97 23.83 9.03
C GLU A 406 7.13 22.56 9.26
N ILE A 407 6.26 22.21 8.33
CA ILE A 407 5.41 21.03 8.38
C ILE A 407 5.80 20.05 7.28
N GLU A 408 5.70 20.49 6.00
CA GLU A 408 5.88 19.62 4.83
C GLU A 408 7.35 19.18 4.65
N LEU A 409 8.31 20.05 4.93
CA LEU A 409 9.75 19.77 4.78
C LEU A 409 10.47 19.57 6.13
N ARG A 410 9.71 19.29 7.19
CA ARG A 410 10.23 19.23 8.56
C ARG A 410 11.34 18.20 8.75
N TYR A 411 11.27 17.08 8.07
CA TYR A 411 12.16 15.94 8.28
C TYR A 411 13.04 15.62 7.08
N PHE A 412 12.61 15.94 5.86
CA PHE A 412 13.34 15.70 4.62
C PHE A 412 12.87 16.68 3.53
N GLY A 413 13.71 16.85 2.50
CA GLY A 413 13.50 17.80 1.42
C GLY A 413 12.55 17.32 0.33
N GLN A 414 12.68 17.91 -0.87
CA GLN A 414 11.86 17.61 -2.04
C GLN A 414 12.71 17.50 -3.32
N GLU A 415 13.90 16.97 -3.20
CA GLU A 415 14.92 16.95 -4.26
C GLU A 415 14.42 16.19 -5.49
N ILE A 416 13.63 15.11 -5.29
CA ILE A 416 13.04 14.32 -6.40
C ILE A 416 11.99 15.17 -7.14
N PHE A 417 11.14 15.92 -6.43
CA PHE A 417 10.21 16.85 -7.05
C PHE A 417 10.93 17.92 -7.88
N GLU A 418 12.02 18.46 -7.38
CA GLU A 418 12.81 19.48 -8.07
C GLU A 418 13.52 18.91 -9.30
N GLN A 419 14.06 17.69 -9.22
CA GLN A 419 14.62 16.98 -10.37
C GLN A 419 13.55 16.65 -11.42
N ALA A 420 12.39 16.14 -11.00
CA ALA A 420 11.28 15.88 -11.92
C ALA A 420 10.79 17.17 -12.59
N GLN A 421 10.70 18.28 -11.83
CA GLN A 421 10.32 19.60 -12.38
C GLN A 421 11.31 20.11 -13.41
N ALA A 422 12.61 19.80 -13.28
CA ALA A 422 13.64 20.18 -14.24
C ALA A 422 13.57 19.41 -15.57
N THR A 423 12.86 18.28 -15.63
CA THR A 423 12.63 17.53 -16.88
C THR A 423 11.62 18.24 -17.79
N SER A 424 11.54 17.83 -19.06
CA SER A 424 10.48 18.32 -19.97
C SER A 424 9.07 17.87 -19.54
N GLY A 425 8.93 16.69 -18.93
CA GLY A 425 7.63 16.01 -18.74
C GLY A 425 6.99 15.55 -20.05
N ASP A 426 7.76 15.48 -21.15
CA ASP A 426 7.28 15.07 -22.46
C ASP A 426 7.54 13.58 -22.70
N LEU A 427 6.48 12.78 -22.69
CA LEU A 427 6.57 11.34 -22.95
C LEU A 427 6.87 11.00 -24.42
N THR A 428 6.93 12.01 -25.30
CA THR A 428 7.36 11.80 -26.70
C THR A 428 8.87 11.99 -26.90
N ASP A 429 9.58 12.52 -25.90
CA ASP A 429 11.02 12.74 -25.94
C ASP A 429 11.75 11.41 -26.22
N PRO A 430 12.62 11.36 -27.26
CA PRO A 430 13.38 10.16 -27.60
C PRO A 430 14.29 9.66 -26.48
N ALA A 431 14.89 10.55 -25.70
CA ALA A 431 15.76 10.17 -24.59
C ALA A 431 14.96 9.50 -23.47
N TYR A 432 13.81 10.06 -23.11
CA TYR A 432 12.88 9.42 -22.17
C TYR A 432 12.46 8.03 -22.65
N ARG A 433 12.01 7.92 -23.91
CA ARG A 433 11.56 6.63 -24.48
C ARG A 433 12.66 5.58 -24.48
N GLU A 434 13.90 5.98 -24.72
CA GLU A 434 15.06 5.07 -24.63
C GLU A 434 15.26 4.58 -23.21
N GLN A 435 15.25 5.46 -22.20
CA GLN A 435 15.39 5.10 -20.78
C GLN A 435 14.29 4.12 -20.36
N ARG A 436 13.01 4.45 -20.61
CA ARG A 436 11.89 3.58 -20.23
C ARG A 436 11.94 2.23 -20.95
N ARG A 437 12.25 2.22 -22.25
CA ARG A 437 12.39 0.98 -23.02
C ARG A 437 13.53 0.11 -22.47
N THR A 438 14.67 0.70 -22.16
CA THR A 438 15.84 0.00 -21.62
C THR A 438 15.49 -0.64 -20.28
N ALA A 439 14.97 0.13 -19.31
CA ALA A 439 14.59 -0.39 -18.00
C ALA A 439 13.58 -1.54 -18.13
N THR A 440 12.47 -1.31 -18.82
CA THR A 440 11.39 -2.29 -18.96
C THR A 440 11.83 -3.55 -19.71
N SER A 441 12.62 -3.40 -20.79
CA SER A 441 13.12 -4.54 -21.56
C SER A 441 14.08 -5.39 -20.74
N LEU A 442 15.02 -4.78 -20.03
CA LEU A 442 15.99 -5.51 -19.20
C LEU A 442 15.29 -6.24 -18.05
N ALA A 443 14.32 -5.57 -17.38
CA ALA A 443 13.54 -6.17 -16.29
C ALA A 443 12.71 -7.37 -16.79
N ARG A 444 12.04 -7.28 -17.93
CA ARG A 444 11.31 -8.40 -18.55
C ARG A 444 12.24 -9.54 -18.91
N ARG A 445 13.32 -9.24 -19.61
CA ARG A 445 14.30 -10.23 -20.02
C ARG A 445 14.93 -10.95 -18.83
N SER A 446 15.22 -10.24 -17.73
CA SER A 446 15.78 -10.86 -16.53
C SER A 446 14.88 -11.97 -15.98
N ILE A 447 13.58 -11.76 -15.97
CA ILE A 447 12.60 -12.75 -15.52
C ILE A 447 12.37 -13.83 -16.60
N ASP A 448 11.99 -13.42 -17.81
CA ASP A 448 11.56 -14.36 -18.87
C ASP A 448 12.69 -15.28 -19.34
N GLU A 449 13.92 -14.76 -19.54
CA GLU A 449 15.08 -15.57 -19.93
C GLU A 449 15.45 -16.56 -18.82
N THR A 450 15.37 -16.17 -17.55
CA THR A 450 15.65 -17.06 -16.42
C THR A 450 14.58 -18.14 -16.29
N MET A 451 13.29 -17.77 -16.39
CA MET A 451 12.19 -18.73 -16.34
C MET A 451 12.26 -19.75 -17.48
N ALA A 452 12.52 -19.27 -18.70
CA ALA A 452 12.64 -20.15 -19.88
C ALA A 452 13.88 -21.06 -19.82
N ARG A 453 15.05 -20.51 -19.47
CA ARG A 453 16.32 -21.26 -19.41
C ARG A 453 16.29 -22.40 -18.40
N LEU A 454 15.60 -22.20 -17.28
CA LEU A 454 15.55 -23.17 -16.18
C LEU A 454 14.22 -23.95 -16.12
N ASP A 455 13.31 -23.72 -17.07
CA ASP A 455 11.97 -24.31 -17.14
C ASP A 455 11.20 -24.15 -15.80
N LEU A 456 11.05 -22.87 -15.35
CA LEU A 456 10.49 -22.55 -14.07
C LEU A 456 8.98 -22.30 -14.12
N ASP A 457 8.31 -22.72 -13.07
CA ASP A 457 6.91 -22.38 -12.81
C ASP A 457 6.75 -21.03 -12.10
N ALA A 458 7.71 -20.67 -11.25
CA ALA A 458 7.81 -19.37 -10.58
C ALA A 458 9.26 -19.13 -10.11
N ILE A 459 9.58 -17.86 -9.85
CA ILE A 459 10.79 -17.46 -9.11
C ILE A 459 10.36 -17.12 -7.69
N VAL A 460 11.17 -17.53 -6.72
CA VAL A 460 10.99 -17.22 -5.29
C VAL A 460 12.21 -16.47 -4.79
N ALA A 461 11.98 -15.37 -4.07
CA ALA A 461 13.02 -14.51 -3.53
C ALA A 461 12.62 -13.91 -2.18
N PRO A 462 13.56 -13.45 -1.32
CA PRO A 462 13.21 -12.76 -0.08
C PRO A 462 12.52 -11.43 -0.40
N THR A 463 11.46 -11.08 0.33
CA THR A 463 10.71 -9.84 0.10
C THR A 463 11.37 -8.64 0.76
N ASN A 464 11.80 -8.78 2.01
CA ASN A 464 12.26 -7.70 2.88
C ASN A 464 13.32 -8.16 3.85
N GLY A 465 14.13 -7.21 4.35
CA GLY A 465 14.98 -7.37 5.53
C GLY A 465 14.20 -7.15 6.84
N PRO A 466 14.86 -7.23 7.99
CA PRO A 466 14.30 -6.84 9.29
C PRO A 466 13.89 -5.36 9.30
N ALA A 467 12.90 -5.02 10.15
CA ALA A 467 12.47 -3.63 10.28
C ALA A 467 13.57 -2.78 10.95
N TRP A 468 13.96 -1.70 10.30
CA TRP A 468 14.97 -0.76 10.80
C TRP A 468 14.38 0.23 11.81
N LEU A 469 15.24 0.85 12.63
CA LEU A 469 14.83 1.87 13.58
C LEU A 469 14.30 3.11 12.86
N THR A 470 13.12 3.58 13.24
CA THR A 470 12.59 4.85 12.72
C THR A 470 13.40 6.02 13.26
N ARG A 471 13.98 6.83 12.38
CA ARG A 471 14.75 8.04 12.72
C ARG A 471 14.17 9.25 12.00
N LEU A 472 13.72 10.23 12.77
CA LEU A 472 13.24 11.50 12.26
C LEU A 472 14.02 12.65 12.94
N PRO A 473 14.80 13.46 12.20
CA PRO A 473 15.14 13.36 10.78
C PRO A 473 16.18 12.27 10.52
N GLY A 474 16.34 11.84 9.27
CA GLY A 474 17.37 10.88 8.86
C GLY A 474 16.91 9.94 7.73
N GLY A 475 15.61 9.80 7.56
CA GLY A 475 15.05 8.94 6.51
C GLY A 475 15.19 7.44 6.80
N ASP A 476 14.98 6.66 5.76
CA ASP A 476 15.15 5.21 5.81
C ASP A 476 16.64 4.87 5.76
N THR A 477 17.15 4.16 6.76
CA THR A 477 18.59 3.85 6.87
C THR A 477 18.99 2.62 6.06
N PHE A 478 18.04 1.72 5.81
CA PHE A 478 18.27 0.46 5.07
C PHE A 478 19.50 -0.35 5.55
N ASP A 479 19.80 -0.32 6.85
CA ASP A 479 21.00 -0.93 7.43
C ASP A 479 21.12 -2.45 7.12
N GLU A 480 19.98 -3.15 6.99
CA GLU A 480 19.87 -4.56 6.61
C GLU A 480 18.89 -4.70 5.42
N PHE A 481 19.17 -3.94 4.34
CA PHE A 481 18.28 -3.89 3.20
C PHE A 481 18.29 -5.20 2.42
N VAL A 482 17.10 -5.77 2.26
CA VAL A 482 16.82 -6.91 1.38
C VAL A 482 15.59 -6.60 0.57
N SER A 483 15.67 -6.78 -0.75
CA SER A 483 14.54 -6.55 -1.67
C SER A 483 14.66 -7.41 -2.92
N SER A 484 13.49 -7.80 -3.45
CA SER A 484 13.35 -8.45 -4.75
C SER A 484 12.30 -7.75 -5.63
N SER A 485 11.94 -6.51 -5.31
CA SER A 485 10.79 -5.83 -5.91
C SER A 485 11.06 -5.24 -7.29
N THR A 486 12.26 -4.74 -7.57
CA THR A 486 12.55 -3.96 -8.78
C THR A 486 12.30 -4.71 -10.10
N PRO A 487 12.79 -5.94 -10.32
CA PRO A 487 12.50 -6.63 -11.58
C PRO A 487 11.01 -6.82 -11.87
N PRO A 488 10.16 -7.35 -10.94
CA PRO A 488 8.72 -7.45 -11.19
C PRO A 488 7.99 -6.10 -11.24
N ALA A 489 8.49 -5.06 -10.56
CA ALA A 489 7.92 -3.71 -10.64
C ALA A 489 8.12 -3.10 -12.03
N VAL A 490 9.38 -2.99 -12.48
CA VAL A 490 9.77 -2.34 -13.75
C VAL A 490 9.30 -3.12 -14.98
N SER A 491 9.28 -4.46 -14.91
CA SER A 491 8.72 -5.29 -15.98
C SER A 491 7.20 -5.17 -16.11
N GLY A 492 6.52 -4.72 -15.04
CA GLY A 492 5.07 -4.75 -14.91
C GLY A 492 4.52 -6.16 -14.65
N TYR A 493 5.34 -7.11 -14.14
CA TYR A 493 4.96 -8.49 -13.87
C TYR A 493 4.46 -8.67 -12.42
N PRO A 494 3.69 -9.72 -12.12
CA PRO A 494 3.11 -9.91 -10.79
C PRO A 494 4.14 -10.39 -9.78
N ALA A 495 3.97 -9.94 -8.52
CA ALA A 495 4.66 -10.46 -7.35
C ALA A 495 3.68 -10.65 -6.20
N ILE A 496 3.79 -11.76 -5.48
CA ILE A 496 2.94 -12.11 -4.34
C ILE A 496 3.85 -12.40 -3.15
N THR A 497 3.84 -11.55 -2.13
CA THR A 497 4.56 -11.84 -0.89
C THR A 497 3.68 -12.60 0.10
N VAL A 498 4.29 -13.54 0.81
CA VAL A 498 3.67 -14.37 1.85
C VAL A 498 4.60 -14.43 3.05
N PRO A 499 4.12 -14.42 4.30
CA PRO A 499 4.97 -14.63 5.47
C PRO A 499 5.76 -15.95 5.38
N ALA A 500 7.07 -15.88 5.61
CA ALA A 500 7.98 -17.02 5.44
C ALA A 500 8.77 -17.38 6.70
N GLY A 501 8.75 -16.51 7.72
CA GLY A 501 9.48 -16.71 8.97
C GLY A 501 9.77 -15.40 9.69
N PHE A 502 10.72 -15.43 10.60
CA PHE A 502 11.08 -14.29 11.44
C PHE A 502 12.60 -14.13 11.58
N ALA A 503 13.06 -12.89 11.50
CA ALA A 503 14.38 -12.48 11.96
C ALA A 503 14.21 -11.80 13.32
N GLY A 504 14.37 -12.57 14.41
CA GLY A 504 14.00 -12.12 15.75
C GLY A 504 12.50 -11.85 15.87
N GLU A 505 12.11 -10.64 16.20
CA GLU A 505 10.71 -10.21 16.30
C GLU A 505 10.14 -9.75 14.93
N PHE A 506 10.95 -9.64 13.88
CA PHE A 506 10.57 -9.06 12.60
C PHE A 506 10.13 -10.11 11.58
N PRO A 507 8.92 -10.00 11.02
CA PRO A 507 8.49 -10.91 9.97
C PRO A 507 9.31 -10.70 8.69
N ILE A 508 9.63 -11.81 8.05
CA ILE A 508 10.25 -11.87 6.73
C ILE A 508 9.26 -12.52 5.77
N GLY A 509 9.05 -11.86 4.65
CA GLY A 509 8.24 -12.37 3.55
C GLY A 509 9.07 -13.08 2.49
N VAL A 510 8.42 -13.95 1.74
CA VAL A 510 8.91 -14.52 0.51
C VAL A 510 8.01 -14.11 -0.66
N SER A 511 8.60 -13.62 -1.74
CA SER A 511 7.90 -13.20 -2.95
C SER A 511 7.88 -14.32 -3.99
N PHE A 512 6.68 -14.65 -4.50
CA PHE A 512 6.47 -15.48 -5.67
C PHE A 512 6.31 -14.56 -6.89
N ILE A 513 7.19 -14.69 -7.86
CA ILE A 513 7.31 -13.83 -9.04
C ILE A 513 7.08 -14.70 -10.29
N GLY A 514 6.32 -14.20 -11.26
CA GLY A 514 6.07 -14.86 -12.53
C GLY A 514 6.11 -13.89 -13.70
N SER A 515 5.90 -14.41 -14.91
CA SER A 515 5.75 -13.59 -16.10
C SER A 515 4.38 -12.90 -16.13
N ARG A 516 4.18 -12.04 -17.14
CA ARG A 516 2.99 -11.19 -17.27
C ARG A 516 1.68 -12.01 -17.21
N TYR A 517 0.72 -11.57 -16.40
CA TYR A 517 -0.61 -12.19 -16.21
C TYR A 517 -0.59 -13.62 -15.64
N GLN A 518 0.44 -13.99 -14.90
CA GLN A 518 0.53 -15.30 -14.25
C GLN A 518 -0.05 -15.33 -12.83
N GLU A 519 -0.87 -14.37 -12.41
CA GLU A 519 -1.52 -14.39 -11.09
C GLU A 519 -2.27 -15.69 -10.83
N ALA A 520 -2.96 -16.23 -11.84
CA ALA A 520 -3.69 -17.49 -11.75
C ALA A 520 -2.78 -18.71 -11.46
N LYS A 521 -1.50 -18.63 -11.84
CA LYS A 521 -0.47 -19.64 -11.55
C LYS A 521 0.19 -19.40 -10.19
N LEU A 522 0.49 -18.14 -9.87
CA LEU A 522 1.22 -17.79 -8.64
C LEU A 522 0.36 -17.94 -7.38
N LEU A 523 -0.93 -17.56 -7.43
CA LEU A 523 -1.82 -17.59 -6.27
C LEU A 523 -1.96 -19.00 -5.65
N PRO A 524 -2.14 -20.10 -6.43
CA PRO A 524 -2.13 -21.45 -5.88
C PRO A 524 -0.80 -21.84 -5.21
N LEU A 525 0.34 -21.42 -5.77
CA LEU A 525 1.66 -21.70 -5.20
C LEU A 525 1.86 -20.98 -3.86
N ALA A 526 1.54 -19.70 -3.81
CA ALA A 526 1.56 -18.88 -2.60
C ALA A 526 0.61 -19.44 -1.52
N TYR A 527 -0.59 -19.87 -1.92
CA TYR A 527 -1.56 -20.50 -1.02
C TYR A 527 -1.06 -21.84 -0.46
N ALA A 528 -0.49 -22.69 -1.31
CA ALA A 528 0.07 -23.97 -0.86
C ALA A 528 1.22 -23.75 0.14
N PHE A 529 2.07 -22.77 -0.11
CA PHE A 529 3.14 -22.39 0.82
C PHE A 529 2.57 -21.89 2.16
N GLU A 530 1.66 -20.89 2.13
CA GLU A 530 0.99 -20.38 3.34
C GLU A 530 0.36 -21.50 4.17
N ARG A 531 -0.41 -22.39 3.52
CA ARG A 531 -1.09 -23.49 4.21
C ARG A 531 -0.15 -24.56 4.75
N GLY A 532 0.97 -24.77 4.11
CA GLY A 532 1.97 -25.77 4.48
C GLY A 532 2.97 -25.29 5.55
N THR A 533 3.11 -23.99 5.73
CA THR A 533 4.08 -23.39 6.67
C THR A 533 3.43 -22.69 7.87
N GLN A 534 2.36 -21.95 7.67
CA GLN A 534 1.64 -21.17 8.69
C GLN A 534 2.54 -20.23 9.50
N GLU A 535 3.50 -19.57 8.83
CA GLU A 535 4.56 -18.77 9.49
C GLU A 535 4.07 -17.44 10.06
N ARG A 536 2.85 -17.00 9.72
CA ARG A 536 2.32 -15.76 10.28
C ARG A 536 2.13 -15.86 11.81
N ARG A 537 2.64 -14.83 12.51
CA ARG A 537 2.35 -14.59 13.94
C ARG A 537 1.65 -13.24 14.09
N PRO A 538 0.71 -13.08 15.03
CA PRO A 538 0.10 -11.78 15.28
C PRO A 538 1.12 -10.79 15.86
N PRO A 539 0.99 -9.49 15.57
CA PRO A 539 1.89 -8.47 16.12
C PRO A 539 1.74 -8.34 17.64
N ARG A 540 2.86 -8.01 18.31
CA ARG A 540 2.96 -7.93 19.78
C ARG A 540 2.93 -6.51 20.32
N PHE A 541 3.06 -5.51 19.48
CA PHE A 541 3.08 -4.08 19.83
C PHE A 541 4.14 -3.77 20.91
N LEU A 542 5.32 -4.36 20.79
CA LEU A 542 6.42 -4.09 21.71
C LEU A 542 6.86 -2.63 21.56
N PRO A 543 7.06 -1.88 22.66
CA PRO A 543 7.51 -0.48 22.56
C PRO A 543 8.88 -0.37 21.87
N THR A 544 9.78 -1.27 22.20
CA THR A 544 11.13 -1.43 21.65
C THR A 544 11.56 -2.89 21.80
N LEU A 545 12.67 -3.26 21.18
CA LEU A 545 13.28 -4.57 21.46
C LEU A 545 13.84 -4.62 22.89
N PRO A 546 13.72 -5.75 23.58
CA PRO A 546 14.46 -5.96 24.82
C PRO A 546 15.96 -5.86 24.51
N GLY A 547 16.68 -5.14 25.37
CA GLY A 547 18.14 -4.98 25.27
C GLY A 547 18.90 -6.29 25.49
#